data_0093f88d5554275011252ee9732e91c7
#
_entry.id   0093f88d5554275011252ee9732e91c7
#
_cell.length_a   1.000
_cell.length_b   1.000
_cell.length_c   1.000
_cell.angle_alpha   90.00
_cell.angle_beta   90.00
_cell.angle_gamma   90.00
#
_symmetry.space_group_name_H-M   'P 1'
#
loop_
_entity.id
_entity.type
_entity.pdbx_description
1 polymer ?
#
loop_
_entity_poly.entity_id
_entity_poly.type
_entity_poly.pdbx_seq_one_letter_code
_entity_poly.pdbx_strand_id
1 'polypeptide(L)'
;KYRLIDFPLSSLANAGVRSIFGIFQQDNISSVFDHIRSGREWGLSTLLSHYYLGIYNTRVESSTVGKEYYQQLLTYLKRSGSNQTVSINCDVLINIDLNQVFHLHNTTKSPITVVYKKLPKKDISGVNAILEVDETDHVLSHHLFDENSNQDLYNMSTDIFVVDTPWLIERLEEEAKKENPEKLRYVLRDLAEESGAFAYEYTGYLANIHSVESYYQANKDMLDLHKFYSLFTPNQKIYTKVKNEEPTYYASSSKVAKSQFASGSIIEGEVVNSVLSRNVRVHEDSLVKDSLLFTRAVIGKGAQVEYAILDKGVEVAEGVVIRGTAEHPVVVKKGEKVTEDILS
;
A
#
# COMPACT_ATOMS: atom_id res chain seq x y z
N LYS A 1 -5.85 -1.81 -11.08
CA LYS A 1 -7.12 -1.16 -10.76
C LYS A 1 -7.02 -0.39 -9.45
N TYR A 2 -6.48 -1.00 -8.39
CA TYR A 2 -6.37 -0.44 -7.04
C TYR A 2 -5.08 0.37 -6.84
N ARG A 3 -5.12 1.32 -5.90
CA ARG A 3 -3.94 1.98 -5.34
C ARG A 3 -3.70 1.48 -3.92
N LEU A 4 -2.48 1.58 -3.40
CA LEU A 4 -2.18 1.13 -2.04
C LEU A 4 -3.10 1.78 -0.99
N ILE A 5 -3.42 3.06 -1.13
CA ILE A 5 -4.30 3.80 -0.23
C ILE A 5 -5.76 3.25 -0.19
N ASP A 6 -6.19 2.52 -1.22
CA ASP A 6 -7.54 1.92 -1.24
C ASP A 6 -7.71 0.88 -0.13
N PHE A 7 -6.64 0.16 0.23
CA PHE A 7 -6.66 -0.90 1.22
C PHE A 7 -6.87 -0.38 2.65
N PRO A 8 -6.03 0.55 3.18
CA PRO A 8 -6.29 1.11 4.50
C PRO A 8 -7.63 1.85 4.58
N LEU A 9 -8.01 2.63 3.57
CA LEU A 9 -9.32 3.28 3.56
C LEU A 9 -10.48 2.29 3.57
N SER A 10 -10.33 1.15 2.88
CA SER A 10 -11.34 0.09 2.87
C SER A 10 -11.42 -0.64 4.20
N SER A 11 -10.28 -0.93 4.84
CA SER A 11 -10.25 -1.53 6.18
C SER A 11 -10.93 -0.63 7.21
N LEU A 12 -10.67 0.69 7.15
CA LEU A 12 -11.35 1.69 8.00
C LEU A 12 -12.86 1.75 7.73
N ALA A 13 -13.27 1.78 6.46
CA ALA A 13 -14.68 1.83 6.07
C ALA A 13 -15.44 0.56 6.50
N ASN A 14 -14.85 -0.63 6.31
CA ASN A 14 -15.42 -1.91 6.72
C ASN A 14 -15.58 -2.00 8.25
N ALA A 15 -14.66 -1.40 9.00
CA ALA A 15 -14.74 -1.31 10.46
C ALA A 15 -15.69 -0.22 10.98
N GLY A 16 -16.36 0.51 10.07
CA GLY A 16 -17.30 1.57 10.45
C GLY A 16 -16.64 2.85 10.99
N VAL A 17 -15.34 3.04 10.75
CA VAL A 17 -14.64 4.28 11.12
C VAL A 17 -15.16 5.43 10.26
N ARG A 18 -15.69 6.48 10.91
CA ARG A 18 -16.39 7.60 10.23
C ARG A 18 -15.60 8.90 10.22
N SER A 19 -14.59 9.03 11.07
CA SER A 19 -13.74 10.20 11.11
C SER A 19 -12.32 9.79 10.73
N ILE A 20 -11.81 10.32 9.64
CA ILE A 20 -10.49 9.98 9.09
C ILE A 20 -9.69 11.26 8.88
N PHE A 21 -8.44 11.25 9.32
CA PHE A 21 -7.46 12.29 9.07
C PHE A 21 -6.29 11.71 8.27
N GLY A 22 -6.22 12.04 6.99
CA GLY A 22 -5.10 11.69 6.12
C GLY A 22 -4.01 12.76 6.18
N ILE A 23 -2.79 12.39 6.56
CA ILE A 23 -1.63 13.29 6.58
C ILE A 23 -0.72 12.95 5.42
N PHE A 24 -0.49 13.89 4.51
CA PHE A 24 0.26 13.67 3.28
C PHE A 24 1.36 14.69 3.08
N GLN A 25 2.42 14.27 2.39
CA GLN A 25 3.44 15.19 1.90
C GLN A 25 2.89 16.04 0.75
N GLN A 26 3.35 17.28 0.68
CA GLN A 26 2.93 18.25 -0.34
C GLN A 26 3.13 17.73 -1.76
N ASP A 27 4.21 17.06 -2.06
CA ASP A 27 4.56 16.60 -3.41
C ASP A 27 3.58 15.57 -3.97
N ASN A 28 2.95 14.78 -3.11
CA ASN A 28 2.04 13.70 -3.50
C ASN A 28 0.56 14.09 -3.47
N ILE A 29 0.24 15.28 -2.94
CA ILE A 29 -1.13 15.63 -2.60
C ILE A 29 -2.08 15.69 -3.82
N SER A 30 -1.62 16.17 -4.98
CA SER A 30 -2.43 16.24 -6.20
C SER A 30 -2.94 14.88 -6.66
N SER A 31 -2.08 13.85 -6.55
CA SER A 31 -2.45 12.48 -6.90
C SER A 31 -3.45 11.87 -5.91
N VAL A 32 -3.31 12.20 -4.63
CA VAL A 32 -4.22 11.79 -3.56
C VAL A 32 -5.59 12.43 -3.75
N PHE A 33 -5.64 13.75 -3.95
CA PHE A 33 -6.89 14.48 -4.21
C PHE A 33 -7.63 13.97 -5.44
N ASP A 34 -6.93 13.75 -6.57
CA ASP A 34 -7.59 13.20 -7.76
C ASP A 34 -8.20 11.82 -7.49
N HIS A 35 -7.57 11.02 -6.64
CA HIS A 35 -8.04 9.66 -6.36
C HIS A 35 -9.18 9.64 -5.35
N ILE A 36 -8.98 10.23 -4.18
CA ILE A 36 -9.95 10.15 -3.07
C ILE A 36 -11.12 11.11 -3.28
N ARG A 37 -10.87 12.34 -3.78
CA ARG A 37 -11.89 13.38 -3.90
C ARG A 37 -12.64 13.60 -2.58
N SER A 38 -13.97 13.42 -2.60
CA SER A 38 -14.83 13.52 -1.41
C SER A 38 -14.86 12.25 -0.55
N GLY A 39 -14.13 11.19 -0.91
CA GLY A 39 -14.17 9.92 -0.20
C GLY A 39 -15.47 9.11 -0.37
N ARG A 40 -16.31 9.45 -1.37
CA ARG A 40 -17.62 8.83 -1.60
C ARG A 40 -17.56 7.31 -1.72
N GLU A 41 -16.54 6.80 -2.39
CA GLU A 41 -16.38 5.36 -2.64
C GLU A 41 -16.19 4.55 -1.33
N TRP A 42 -15.67 5.20 -0.30
CA TRP A 42 -15.49 4.63 1.05
C TRP A 42 -16.56 5.09 2.04
N GLY A 43 -17.65 5.71 1.58
CA GLY A 43 -18.71 6.20 2.45
C GLY A 43 -18.33 7.41 3.32
N LEU A 44 -17.26 8.14 2.97
CA LEU A 44 -16.74 9.26 3.76
C LEU A 44 -17.38 10.62 3.43
N SER A 45 -18.31 10.67 2.49
CA SER A 45 -19.00 11.90 2.07
C SER A 45 -20.44 11.98 2.58
N THR A 46 -20.68 11.54 3.81
CA THR A 46 -22.02 11.58 4.45
C THR A 46 -22.05 12.63 5.57
N LEU A 47 -23.24 12.98 6.04
CA LEU A 47 -23.40 13.90 7.18
C LEU A 47 -22.76 13.41 8.48
N LEU A 48 -22.55 12.09 8.60
CA LEU A 48 -22.00 11.44 9.79
C LEU A 48 -20.53 11.04 9.64
N SER A 49 -19.96 11.24 8.45
CA SER A 49 -18.58 10.84 8.16
C SER A 49 -17.76 12.06 7.77
N HIS A 50 -16.55 12.16 8.33
CA HIS A 50 -15.66 13.27 8.12
C HIS A 50 -14.31 12.78 7.61
N TYR A 51 -13.86 13.35 6.49
CA TYR A 51 -12.54 13.13 5.95
C TYR A 51 -11.77 14.44 5.91
N TYR A 52 -10.69 14.51 6.67
CA TYR A 52 -9.81 15.67 6.75
C TYR A 52 -8.46 15.36 6.12
N LEU A 53 -7.85 16.37 5.52
CA LEU A 53 -6.53 16.29 4.92
C LEU A 53 -5.59 17.25 5.64
N GLY A 54 -4.50 16.71 6.16
CA GLY A 54 -3.35 17.46 6.64
C GLY A 54 -2.23 17.39 5.60
N ILE A 55 -1.57 18.50 5.39
CA ILE A 55 -0.42 18.60 4.49
C ILE A 55 0.78 19.03 5.33
N TYR A 56 1.90 18.34 5.14
CA TYR A 56 3.16 18.74 5.77
C TYR A 56 4.27 18.82 4.73
N ASN A 57 5.21 19.72 5.00
CA ASN A 57 6.33 19.99 4.12
C ASN A 57 7.63 19.59 4.84
N THR A 58 7.99 18.31 4.73
CA THR A 58 9.23 17.77 5.31
C THR A 58 9.83 16.79 4.33
N ARG A 59 11.15 16.67 4.29
CA ARG A 59 11.83 15.68 3.43
C ARG A 59 11.35 14.26 3.78
N VAL A 60 11.17 13.42 2.76
CA VAL A 60 10.68 12.03 2.93
C VAL A 60 11.51 11.26 3.94
N GLU A 61 12.84 11.42 3.85
CA GLU A 61 13.84 10.69 4.63
C GLU A 61 13.97 11.17 6.08
N SER A 62 13.42 12.35 6.43
CA SER A 62 13.48 12.85 7.81
C SER A 62 12.49 12.14 8.71
N SER A 63 12.94 11.68 9.89
CA SER A 63 12.05 11.22 10.95
C SER A 63 11.29 12.37 11.62
N THR A 64 11.86 13.59 11.62
CA THR A 64 11.31 14.76 12.29
C THR A 64 10.32 15.55 11.45
N VAL A 65 9.48 16.33 12.12
CA VAL A 65 8.44 17.18 11.52
C VAL A 65 8.40 18.56 12.15
N GLY A 66 7.78 19.52 11.44
CA GLY A 66 7.55 20.86 11.96
C GLY A 66 6.37 20.92 12.93
N LYS A 67 6.28 22.02 13.68
CA LYS A 67 5.19 22.25 14.66
C LYS A 67 3.79 22.20 14.06
N GLU A 68 3.65 22.59 12.79
CA GLU A 68 2.37 22.57 12.05
C GLU A 68 1.77 21.16 11.94
N TYR A 69 2.61 20.14 11.83
CA TYR A 69 2.19 18.74 11.81
C TYR A 69 1.41 18.39 13.08
N TYR A 70 1.97 18.70 14.24
CA TYR A 70 1.33 18.42 15.53
C TYR A 70 0.12 19.30 15.81
N GLN A 71 0.14 20.58 15.36
CA GLN A 71 -1.02 21.45 15.48
C GLN A 71 -2.24 20.89 14.74
N GLN A 72 -2.05 20.40 13.52
CA GLN A 72 -3.12 19.77 12.73
C GLN A 72 -3.59 18.46 13.39
N LEU A 73 -2.66 17.58 13.76
CA LEU A 73 -2.95 16.27 14.35
C LEU A 73 -3.68 16.39 15.68
N LEU A 74 -3.17 17.19 16.63
CA LEU A 74 -3.79 17.40 17.92
C LEU A 74 -5.14 18.11 17.83
N THR A 75 -5.28 19.09 16.91
CA THR A 75 -6.56 19.74 16.66
C THR A 75 -7.61 18.74 16.21
N TYR A 76 -7.23 17.85 15.29
CA TYR A 76 -8.13 16.81 14.80
C TYR A 76 -8.52 15.82 15.91
N LEU A 77 -7.53 15.25 16.63
CA LEU A 77 -7.78 14.28 17.69
C LEU A 77 -8.70 14.85 18.80
N LYS A 78 -8.44 16.07 19.26
CA LYS A 78 -9.26 16.73 20.27
C LYS A 78 -10.70 17.00 19.80
N ARG A 79 -10.89 17.33 18.52
CA ARG A 79 -12.21 17.58 17.93
C ARG A 79 -12.98 16.30 17.61
N SER A 80 -12.30 15.19 17.39
CA SER A 80 -12.94 13.94 17.04
C SER A 80 -13.86 13.40 18.12
N GLY A 81 -13.54 13.65 19.39
CA GLY A 81 -14.27 13.10 20.55
C GLY A 81 -14.22 11.57 20.62
N SER A 82 -13.34 10.94 19.88
CA SER A 82 -13.21 9.48 19.84
C SER A 82 -12.48 8.96 21.07
N ASN A 83 -12.92 7.80 21.59
CA ASN A 83 -12.22 7.12 22.66
C ASN A 83 -10.97 6.37 22.16
N GLN A 84 -11.01 5.91 20.89
CA GLN A 84 -9.92 5.14 20.27
C GLN A 84 -9.54 5.75 18.92
N THR A 85 -8.26 5.69 18.63
CA THR A 85 -7.65 6.11 17.35
C THR A 85 -6.93 4.92 16.74
N VAL A 86 -7.15 4.69 15.44
CA VAL A 86 -6.32 3.77 14.65
C VAL A 86 -5.38 4.57 13.77
N SER A 87 -4.09 4.31 13.88
CA SER A 87 -3.06 4.80 12.95
C SER A 87 -2.74 3.69 11.96
N ILE A 88 -2.76 4.01 10.66
CA ILE A 88 -2.49 3.05 9.60
C ILE A 88 -1.73 3.73 8.46
N ASN A 89 -0.67 3.08 8.01
CA ASN A 89 0.16 3.55 6.91
C ASN A 89 -0.21 2.90 5.57
N CYS A 90 0.37 3.40 4.48
CA CYS A 90 0.14 2.90 3.13
C CYS A 90 1.37 2.17 2.55
N ASP A 91 2.30 1.69 3.38
CA ASP A 91 3.55 1.07 2.92
C ASP A 91 3.38 -0.44 2.69
N VAL A 92 2.38 -1.04 3.31
CA VAL A 92 2.07 -2.46 3.18
C VAL A 92 0.76 -2.68 2.43
N LEU A 93 0.74 -3.69 1.58
CA LEU A 93 -0.47 -4.18 0.94
C LEU A 93 -1.11 -5.21 1.86
N ILE A 94 -2.18 -4.82 2.52
CA ILE A 94 -2.88 -5.62 3.53
C ILE A 94 -4.39 -5.35 3.46
N ASN A 95 -5.21 -6.35 3.75
CA ASN A 95 -6.65 -6.21 3.93
C ASN A 95 -7.04 -6.77 5.30
N ILE A 96 -6.97 -5.93 6.32
CA ILE A 96 -7.16 -6.32 7.72
C ILE A 96 -8.58 -6.03 8.21
N ASP A 97 -9.13 -6.97 8.96
CA ASP A 97 -10.35 -6.73 9.76
C ASP A 97 -10.00 -6.01 11.06
N LEU A 98 -10.11 -4.70 11.05
CA LEU A 98 -9.83 -3.86 12.21
C LEU A 98 -10.78 -4.12 13.38
N ASN A 99 -11.98 -4.70 13.17
CA ASN A 99 -12.87 -5.03 14.28
C ASN A 99 -12.25 -6.08 15.21
N GLN A 100 -11.48 -7.02 14.65
CA GLN A 100 -10.74 -8.00 15.46
C GLN A 100 -9.67 -7.32 16.32
N VAL A 101 -8.96 -6.34 15.75
CA VAL A 101 -7.93 -5.57 16.49
C VAL A 101 -8.57 -4.70 17.57
N PHE A 102 -9.69 -4.03 17.28
CA PHE A 102 -10.44 -3.24 18.27
C PHE A 102 -10.97 -4.13 19.40
N HIS A 103 -11.50 -5.31 19.08
CA HIS A 103 -11.95 -6.26 20.09
C HIS A 103 -10.82 -6.67 21.03
N LEU A 104 -9.67 -7.04 20.49
CA LEU A 104 -8.49 -7.39 21.26
C LEU A 104 -8.03 -6.22 22.13
N HIS A 105 -7.86 -5.03 21.55
CA HIS A 105 -7.47 -3.83 22.27
C HIS A 105 -8.37 -3.54 23.47
N ASN A 106 -9.70 -3.67 23.30
CA ASN A 106 -10.67 -3.47 24.38
C ASN A 106 -10.57 -4.52 25.52
N THR A 107 -10.10 -5.73 25.21
CA THR A 107 -10.00 -6.82 26.20
C THR A 107 -8.70 -6.82 26.98
N THR A 108 -7.62 -6.33 26.38
CA THR A 108 -6.27 -6.38 26.97
C THR A 108 -5.97 -5.26 27.97
N LYS A 109 -6.78 -4.19 27.97
CA LYS A 109 -6.57 -2.99 28.81
C LYS A 109 -5.22 -2.29 28.59
N SER A 110 -4.51 -2.61 27.52
CA SER A 110 -3.31 -1.87 27.10
C SER A 110 -3.72 -0.57 26.41
N PRO A 111 -3.05 0.56 26.69
CA PRO A 111 -3.38 1.82 26.01
C PRO A 111 -3.04 1.83 24.52
N ILE A 112 -2.26 0.84 24.05
CA ILE A 112 -1.82 0.72 22.68
C ILE A 112 -1.71 -0.76 22.26
N THR A 113 -2.20 -1.07 21.09
CA THR A 113 -2.07 -2.38 20.43
C THR A 113 -1.40 -2.19 19.07
N VAL A 114 -0.40 -3.01 18.76
CA VAL A 114 0.33 -2.98 17.49
C VAL A 114 0.04 -4.25 16.68
N VAL A 115 -0.11 -4.08 15.37
CA VAL A 115 -0.29 -5.22 14.44
C VAL A 115 1.05 -5.59 13.83
N TYR A 116 1.37 -6.89 13.83
CA TYR A 116 2.58 -7.42 13.20
C TYR A 116 2.27 -8.62 12.32
N LYS A 117 3.23 -8.99 11.47
CA LYS A 117 3.20 -10.23 10.69
C LYS A 117 4.56 -10.88 10.68
N LYS A 118 4.59 -12.21 10.80
CA LYS A 118 5.80 -13.00 10.61
C LYS A 118 6.16 -13.07 9.13
N LEU A 119 7.32 -12.55 8.78
CA LEU A 119 7.85 -12.53 7.42
C LEU A 119 9.28 -13.07 7.37
N PRO A 120 9.67 -13.71 6.25
CA PRO A 120 11.05 -14.08 6.03
C PRO A 120 11.91 -12.84 5.70
N LYS A 121 13.21 -12.94 5.98
CA LYS A 121 14.20 -11.87 5.78
C LYS A 121 14.09 -11.17 4.42
N LYS A 122 13.90 -11.92 3.34
CA LYS A 122 13.83 -11.40 1.96
C LYS A 122 12.67 -10.41 1.71
N ASP A 123 11.62 -10.45 2.54
CA ASP A 123 10.42 -9.60 2.40
C ASP A 123 10.46 -8.37 3.32
N ILE A 124 11.60 -8.13 3.99
CA ILE A 124 11.80 -7.05 4.97
C ILE A 124 12.97 -6.16 4.50
N SER A 125 12.90 -4.88 4.78
CA SER A 125 13.97 -3.91 4.48
C SER A 125 14.42 -3.18 5.74
N GLY A 126 15.59 -2.55 5.71
CA GLY A 126 16.18 -1.83 6.84
C GLY A 126 15.33 -0.66 7.38
N VAL A 127 14.29 -0.22 6.67
CA VAL A 127 13.35 0.82 7.16
C VAL A 127 12.17 0.25 7.95
N ASN A 128 11.96 -1.07 7.88
CA ASN A 128 10.91 -1.74 8.65
C ASN A 128 11.33 -1.90 10.12
N ALA A 129 10.36 -1.94 10.98
CA ALA A 129 10.58 -2.23 12.39
C ALA A 129 10.17 -3.67 12.70
N ILE A 130 10.87 -4.26 13.66
CA ILE A 130 10.69 -5.62 14.16
C ILE A 130 10.23 -5.55 15.60
N LEU A 131 9.31 -6.42 15.97
CA LEU A 131 8.85 -6.60 17.34
C LEU A 131 9.51 -7.83 17.96
N GLU A 132 10.01 -7.70 19.18
CA GLU A 132 10.16 -8.82 20.08
C GLU A 132 8.92 -8.88 20.98
N VAL A 133 8.31 -10.04 21.05
CA VAL A 133 7.04 -10.25 21.73
C VAL A 133 7.21 -11.40 22.73
N ASP A 134 6.73 -11.24 23.95
CA ASP A 134 6.77 -12.28 24.99
C ASP A 134 5.69 -13.35 24.79
N GLU A 135 5.67 -14.35 25.68
CA GLU A 135 4.71 -15.47 25.65
C GLU A 135 3.25 -15.01 25.90
N THR A 136 3.04 -13.78 26.35
CA THR A 136 1.73 -13.20 26.64
C THR A 136 1.31 -12.13 25.63
N ASP A 137 1.97 -12.11 24.47
CA ASP A 137 1.76 -11.18 23.37
C ASP A 137 2.03 -9.71 23.72
N HIS A 138 2.93 -9.41 24.70
CA HIS A 138 3.36 -8.06 24.97
C HIS A 138 4.68 -7.74 24.26
N VAL A 139 4.77 -6.51 23.78
CA VAL A 139 5.97 -5.99 23.10
C VAL A 139 7.08 -5.77 24.14
N LEU A 140 8.21 -6.44 23.93
CA LEU A 140 9.45 -6.28 24.71
C LEU A 140 10.37 -5.26 24.07
N SER A 141 10.44 -5.23 22.73
CA SER A 141 11.22 -4.24 21.99
C SER A 141 10.60 -3.96 20.62
N HIS A 142 10.87 -2.76 20.09
CA HIS A 142 10.38 -2.30 18.79
C HIS A 142 11.52 -1.54 18.08
N HIS A 143 12.34 -2.25 17.33
CA HIS A 143 13.57 -1.72 16.75
C HIS A 143 13.58 -1.87 15.21
N LEU A 144 14.46 -1.12 14.54
CA LEU A 144 14.65 -1.26 13.11
C LEU A 144 15.27 -2.62 12.77
N PHE A 145 14.90 -3.13 11.60
CA PHE A 145 15.41 -4.41 11.11
C PHE A 145 16.94 -4.37 10.91
N ASP A 146 17.64 -5.31 11.52
CA ASP A 146 19.06 -5.52 11.30
C ASP A 146 19.29 -6.51 10.16
N GLU A 147 19.82 -6.03 9.05
CA GLU A 147 20.12 -6.84 7.87
C GLU A 147 21.19 -7.92 8.11
N ASN A 148 21.99 -7.80 9.17
CA ASN A 148 22.97 -8.81 9.57
C ASN A 148 22.37 -9.93 10.41
N SER A 149 21.16 -9.79 10.89
CA SER A 149 20.45 -10.82 11.64
C SER A 149 20.17 -12.06 10.79
N ASN A 150 20.26 -13.25 11.40
CA ASN A 150 20.14 -14.55 10.74
C ASN A 150 18.98 -15.40 11.30
N GLN A 151 17.82 -14.79 11.50
CA GLN A 151 16.60 -15.52 11.83
C GLN A 151 15.86 -15.93 10.55
N ASP A 152 15.09 -17.02 10.60
CA ASP A 152 14.26 -17.45 9.47
C ASP A 152 13.02 -16.58 9.28
N LEU A 153 12.42 -16.16 10.40
CA LEU A 153 11.21 -15.34 10.44
C LEU A 153 11.37 -14.21 11.46
N TYR A 154 10.79 -13.08 11.12
CA TYR A 154 10.78 -11.85 11.94
C TYR A 154 9.35 -11.35 12.12
N ASN A 155 9.02 -10.84 13.30
CA ASN A 155 7.76 -10.18 13.57
C ASN A 155 7.82 -8.75 13.03
N MET A 156 7.58 -8.56 11.75
CA MET A 156 7.59 -7.24 11.13
C MET A 156 6.37 -6.44 11.59
N SER A 157 6.61 -5.27 12.20
CA SER A 157 5.55 -4.30 12.49
C SER A 157 4.91 -3.81 11.20
N THR A 158 3.59 -3.81 11.14
CA THR A 158 2.85 -3.23 10.01
C THR A 158 2.67 -1.71 10.15
N ASP A 159 3.11 -1.12 11.27
CA ASP A 159 2.81 0.25 11.68
C ASP A 159 1.29 0.56 11.73
N ILE A 160 0.49 -0.46 12.00
CA ILE A 160 -0.92 -0.32 12.33
C ILE A 160 -1.05 -0.40 13.85
N PHE A 161 -1.55 0.69 14.43
CA PHE A 161 -1.71 0.82 15.88
C PHE A 161 -3.16 1.18 16.21
N VAL A 162 -3.71 0.56 17.24
CA VAL A 162 -4.95 1.01 17.91
C VAL A 162 -4.55 1.58 19.27
N VAL A 163 -4.99 2.79 19.57
CA VAL A 163 -4.52 3.56 20.72
C VAL A 163 -5.70 4.25 21.41
N ASP A 164 -5.70 4.29 22.73
CA ASP A 164 -6.63 5.10 23.50
C ASP A 164 -6.40 6.58 23.21
N THR A 165 -7.39 7.27 22.66
CA THR A 165 -7.23 8.65 22.18
C THR A 165 -6.83 9.64 23.26
N PRO A 166 -7.40 9.64 24.48
CA PRO A 166 -6.98 10.55 25.54
C PRO A 166 -5.50 10.37 25.89
N TRP A 167 -5.05 9.12 26.05
CA TRP A 167 -3.66 8.80 26.34
C TRP A 167 -2.72 9.23 25.21
N LEU A 168 -3.12 9.00 23.95
CA LEU A 168 -2.35 9.43 22.79
C LEU A 168 -2.19 10.95 22.75
N ILE A 169 -3.26 11.71 23.02
CA ILE A 169 -3.20 13.19 23.03
C ILE A 169 -2.15 13.67 24.03
N GLU A 170 -2.12 13.13 25.25
CA GLU A 170 -1.14 13.50 26.27
C GLU A 170 0.30 13.27 25.76
N ARG A 171 0.59 12.09 25.18
CA ARG A 171 1.91 11.76 24.65
C ARG A 171 2.32 12.68 23.48
N LEU A 172 1.38 12.98 22.59
CA LEU A 172 1.64 13.86 21.44
C LEU A 172 1.80 15.33 21.85
N GLU A 173 1.17 15.78 22.94
CA GLU A 173 1.42 17.11 23.50
C GLU A 173 2.82 17.24 24.10
N GLU A 174 3.35 16.17 24.68
CA GLU A 174 4.74 16.10 25.15
C GLU A 174 5.72 16.12 23.98
N GLU A 175 5.47 15.28 22.99
CA GLU A 175 6.30 15.21 21.78
C GLU A 175 6.37 16.55 21.03
N ALA A 176 5.23 17.24 20.88
CA ALA A 176 5.13 18.52 20.20
C ALA A 176 5.95 19.65 20.86
N LYS A 177 6.38 19.50 22.13
CA LYS A 177 7.22 20.46 22.85
C LYS A 177 8.71 20.26 22.56
N LYS A 178 9.10 19.11 22.03
CA LYS A 178 10.50 18.82 21.66
C LYS A 178 11.00 19.81 20.60
N GLU A 179 12.27 20.06 20.57
CA GLU A 179 12.92 20.89 19.55
C GLU A 179 12.79 20.27 18.15
N ASN A 180 12.93 18.96 18.07
CA ASN A 180 12.84 18.17 16.84
C ASN A 180 11.81 17.03 17.03
N PRO A 181 10.50 17.32 16.99
CA PRO A 181 9.47 16.30 17.17
C PRO A 181 9.46 15.31 16.00
N GLU A 182 9.19 14.06 16.29
CA GLU A 182 9.18 12.98 15.31
C GLU A 182 7.82 12.79 14.64
N LYS A 183 7.79 12.11 13.49
CA LYS A 183 6.53 11.70 12.85
C LYS A 183 5.78 10.72 13.75
N LEU A 184 4.46 10.77 13.72
CA LEU A 184 3.57 9.91 14.51
C LEU A 184 3.98 8.42 14.48
N ARG A 185 4.42 7.91 13.32
CA ARG A 185 4.89 6.54 13.16
C ARG A 185 6.00 6.16 14.16
N TYR A 186 7.02 7.00 14.29
CA TYR A 186 8.17 6.74 15.17
C TYR A 186 7.78 6.88 16.63
N VAL A 187 7.01 7.92 16.94
CA VAL A 187 6.46 8.10 18.30
C VAL A 187 5.62 6.89 18.74
N LEU A 188 4.78 6.34 17.84
CA LEU A 188 3.98 5.16 18.17
C LEU A 188 4.83 3.89 18.35
N ARG A 189 5.95 3.77 17.64
CA ARG A 189 6.90 2.68 17.83
C ARG A 189 7.54 2.74 19.22
N ASP A 190 8.04 3.91 19.61
CA ASP A 190 8.63 4.13 20.94
C ASP A 190 7.60 3.90 22.04
N LEU A 191 6.41 4.46 21.90
CA LEU A 191 5.31 4.28 22.87
C LEU A 191 4.87 2.82 22.99
N ALA A 192 4.93 2.04 21.90
CA ALA A 192 4.60 0.61 21.95
C ALA A 192 5.63 -0.20 22.78
N GLU A 193 6.91 0.13 22.66
CA GLU A 193 7.96 -0.46 23.49
C GLU A 193 7.84 0.01 24.96
N GLU A 194 7.80 1.33 25.19
CA GLU A 194 7.75 1.91 26.54
C GLU A 194 6.56 1.44 27.40
N SER A 195 5.40 1.25 26.77
CA SER A 195 4.18 0.84 27.48
C SER A 195 3.95 -0.67 27.51
N GLY A 196 4.82 -1.47 26.89
CA GLY A 196 4.58 -2.90 26.70
C GLY A 196 3.28 -3.16 25.94
N ALA A 197 3.16 -2.58 24.75
CA ALA A 197 1.96 -2.69 23.92
C ALA A 197 1.52 -4.14 23.73
N PHE A 198 0.22 -4.38 23.54
CA PHE A 198 -0.24 -5.70 23.14
C PHE A 198 -0.02 -5.89 21.62
N ALA A 199 0.49 -7.05 21.23
CA ALA A 199 0.80 -7.37 19.85
C ALA A 199 -0.28 -8.28 19.21
N TYR A 200 -0.82 -7.87 18.06
CA TYR A 200 -1.78 -8.65 17.28
C TYR A 200 -1.10 -9.27 16.06
N GLU A 201 -1.03 -10.60 15.98
CA GLU A 201 -0.49 -11.28 14.79
C GLU A 201 -1.51 -11.31 13.65
N TYR A 202 -1.18 -10.67 12.53
CA TYR A 202 -1.95 -10.76 11.30
C TYR A 202 -1.50 -11.96 10.46
N THR A 203 -2.41 -12.90 10.20
CA THR A 203 -2.11 -14.15 9.49
C THR A 203 -2.50 -14.14 8.00
N GLY A 204 -3.27 -13.13 7.54
CA GLY A 204 -3.68 -13.00 6.14
C GLY A 204 -2.55 -12.62 5.19
N TYR A 205 -2.88 -12.38 3.92
CA TYR A 205 -1.90 -11.94 2.92
C TYR A 205 -1.38 -10.52 3.22
N LEU A 206 -0.07 -10.37 3.20
CA LEU A 206 0.60 -9.08 3.28
C LEU A 206 1.77 -9.04 2.29
N ALA A 207 1.91 -7.95 1.56
CA ALA A 207 3.12 -7.63 0.83
C ALA A 207 3.69 -6.30 1.31
N ASN A 208 4.97 -6.31 1.70
CA ASN A 208 5.72 -5.14 2.09
C ASN A 208 6.30 -4.48 0.83
N ILE A 209 5.87 -3.25 0.53
CA ILE A 209 6.23 -2.55 -0.72
C ILE A 209 7.37 -1.57 -0.42
N HIS A 210 8.59 -2.04 -0.54
CA HIS A 210 9.80 -1.27 -0.23
C HIS A 210 10.75 -1.08 -1.43
N SER A 211 10.52 -1.79 -2.54
CA SER A 211 11.34 -1.72 -3.75
C SER A 211 10.51 -1.93 -5.01
N VAL A 212 11.12 -1.73 -6.18
CA VAL A 212 10.50 -2.04 -7.48
C VAL A 212 10.18 -3.53 -7.58
N GLU A 213 11.08 -4.38 -7.11
CA GLU A 213 10.95 -5.84 -7.13
C GLU A 213 9.80 -6.30 -6.23
N SER A 214 9.70 -5.78 -5.00
CA SER A 214 8.59 -6.10 -4.10
C SER A 214 7.24 -5.61 -4.65
N TYR A 215 7.21 -4.44 -5.29
CA TYR A 215 6.03 -3.95 -5.99
C TYR A 215 5.66 -4.84 -7.19
N TYR A 216 6.64 -5.23 -7.99
CA TYR A 216 6.43 -6.16 -9.11
C TYR A 216 5.88 -7.49 -8.62
N GLN A 217 6.51 -8.08 -7.61
CA GLN A 217 6.10 -9.36 -7.03
C GLN A 217 4.69 -9.30 -6.43
N ALA A 218 4.35 -8.24 -5.70
CA ALA A 218 3.00 -8.07 -5.14
C ALA A 218 1.90 -8.03 -6.20
N ASN A 219 2.17 -7.45 -7.39
CA ASN A 219 1.24 -7.50 -8.51
C ASN A 219 1.17 -8.90 -9.15
N LYS A 220 2.31 -9.59 -9.26
CA LYS A 220 2.37 -10.97 -9.79
C LYS A 220 1.65 -11.95 -8.87
N ASP A 221 1.73 -11.76 -7.57
CA ASP A 221 1.02 -12.55 -6.56
C ASP A 221 -0.49 -12.56 -6.78
N MET A 222 -1.05 -11.51 -7.37
CA MET A 222 -2.48 -11.44 -7.68
C MET A 222 -2.91 -12.33 -8.86
N LEU A 223 -1.96 -12.97 -9.54
CA LEU A 223 -2.21 -14.01 -10.54
C LEU A 223 -2.30 -15.42 -9.91
N ASP A 224 -1.89 -15.56 -8.66
CA ASP A 224 -2.10 -16.75 -7.82
C ASP A 224 -3.45 -16.66 -7.12
N LEU A 225 -4.33 -17.63 -7.36
CA LEU A 225 -5.70 -17.61 -6.81
C LEU A 225 -5.74 -17.68 -5.28
N HIS A 226 -4.82 -18.39 -4.64
CA HIS A 226 -4.79 -18.47 -3.17
C HIS A 226 -4.44 -17.13 -2.56
N LYS A 227 -3.40 -16.46 -3.06
CA LYS A 227 -3.00 -15.13 -2.61
C LYS A 227 -4.06 -14.09 -2.95
N PHE A 228 -4.65 -14.17 -4.15
CA PHE A 228 -5.74 -13.29 -4.57
C PHE A 228 -6.93 -13.36 -3.60
N TYR A 229 -7.44 -14.57 -3.30
CA TYR A 229 -8.57 -14.73 -2.39
C TYR A 229 -8.20 -14.43 -0.93
N SER A 230 -6.94 -14.58 -0.55
CA SER A 230 -6.47 -14.16 0.78
C SER A 230 -6.47 -12.64 0.95
N LEU A 231 -6.21 -11.86 -0.13
CA LEU A 231 -6.27 -10.41 -0.11
C LEU A 231 -7.70 -9.89 -0.35
N PHE A 232 -8.43 -10.45 -1.33
CA PHE A 232 -9.79 -10.02 -1.72
C PHE A 232 -10.85 -10.93 -1.09
N THR A 233 -10.90 -10.96 0.22
CA THR A 233 -11.90 -11.76 0.94
C THR A 233 -13.31 -11.18 0.79
N PRO A 234 -14.36 -11.99 0.68
CA PRO A 234 -15.73 -11.49 0.53
C PRO A 234 -16.20 -10.59 1.69
N ASN A 235 -15.73 -10.88 2.91
CA ASN A 235 -16.12 -10.17 4.13
C ASN A 235 -15.39 -8.84 4.35
N GLN A 236 -14.26 -8.61 3.65
CA GLN A 236 -13.46 -7.39 3.72
C GLN A 236 -13.33 -6.80 2.32
N LYS A 237 -14.39 -6.12 1.87
CA LYS A 237 -14.46 -5.56 0.52
C LYS A 237 -13.47 -4.41 0.34
N ILE A 238 -12.73 -4.44 -0.77
CA ILE A 238 -11.86 -3.32 -1.16
C ILE A 238 -12.62 -2.37 -2.07
N TYR A 239 -12.76 -1.13 -1.61
CA TYR A 239 -13.36 -0.03 -2.36
C TYR A 239 -12.27 0.71 -3.14
N THR A 240 -12.63 1.27 -4.27
CA THR A 240 -11.74 2.12 -5.09
C THR A 240 -12.56 3.03 -5.98
N LYS A 241 -11.94 4.08 -6.49
CA LYS A 241 -12.56 4.99 -7.46
C LYS A 241 -13.05 4.23 -8.69
N VAL A 242 -14.36 4.20 -8.88
CA VAL A 242 -14.97 3.54 -10.04
C VAL A 242 -14.73 4.38 -11.29
N LYS A 243 -14.37 3.72 -12.38
CA LYS A 243 -14.30 4.29 -13.72
C LYS A 243 -15.11 3.42 -14.67
N ASN A 244 -16.04 4.05 -15.36
CA ASN A 244 -16.86 3.39 -16.36
C ASN A 244 -16.12 3.49 -17.70
N GLU A 245 -15.60 2.37 -18.16
CA GLU A 245 -14.91 2.19 -19.43
C GLU A 245 -15.48 0.94 -20.11
N GLU A 246 -15.33 0.82 -21.43
CA GLU A 246 -15.78 -0.33 -22.17
C GLU A 246 -15.08 -1.61 -21.70
N PRO A 247 -15.70 -2.78 -21.87
CA PRO A 247 -15.01 -4.06 -21.65
C PRO A 247 -13.75 -4.19 -22.52
N THR A 248 -12.80 -4.99 -22.06
CA THR A 248 -11.62 -5.33 -22.86
C THR A 248 -12.04 -6.17 -24.09
N TYR A 249 -11.56 -5.77 -25.25
CA TYR A 249 -11.74 -6.49 -26.51
C TYR A 249 -10.57 -7.44 -26.76
N TYR A 250 -10.88 -8.67 -27.14
CA TYR A 250 -9.93 -9.69 -27.55
C TYR A 250 -10.16 -10.05 -29.02
N ALA A 251 -9.16 -9.80 -29.88
CA ALA A 251 -9.21 -10.18 -31.26
C ALA A 251 -9.12 -11.72 -31.42
N SER A 252 -9.56 -12.23 -32.56
CA SER A 252 -9.46 -13.65 -32.86
C SER A 252 -8.01 -14.18 -32.96
N SER A 253 -7.06 -13.29 -33.20
CA SER A 253 -5.62 -13.58 -33.22
C SER A 253 -5.01 -13.62 -31.81
N SER A 254 -5.68 -13.07 -30.80
CA SER A 254 -5.12 -12.94 -29.44
C SER A 254 -4.93 -14.29 -28.74
N LYS A 255 -3.81 -14.42 -28.01
CA LYS A 255 -3.55 -15.56 -27.13
C LYS A 255 -3.34 -15.05 -25.71
N VAL A 256 -4.16 -15.53 -24.79
CA VAL A 256 -4.15 -15.03 -23.40
C VAL A 256 -4.07 -16.20 -22.42
N ALA A 257 -3.11 -16.14 -21.48
CA ALA A 257 -2.97 -17.12 -20.43
C ALA A 257 -2.52 -16.47 -19.10
N LYS A 258 -3.09 -16.92 -17.98
CA LYS A 258 -2.70 -16.53 -16.59
C LYS A 258 -2.53 -15.01 -16.42
N SER A 259 -3.43 -14.21 -16.94
CA SER A 259 -3.29 -12.75 -16.98
C SER A 259 -4.54 -12.04 -16.49
N GLN A 260 -4.36 -10.84 -15.95
CA GLN A 260 -5.46 -9.98 -15.52
C GLN A 260 -5.52 -8.72 -16.38
N PHE A 261 -6.73 -8.33 -16.74
CA PHE A 261 -7.00 -7.16 -17.57
C PHE A 261 -7.99 -6.23 -16.87
N ALA A 262 -7.69 -4.94 -16.86
CA ALA A 262 -8.69 -3.93 -16.56
C ALA A 262 -9.41 -3.49 -17.85
N SER A 263 -10.52 -2.77 -17.70
CA SER A 263 -11.41 -2.35 -18.78
C SER A 263 -10.74 -1.49 -19.87
N GLY A 264 -11.35 -1.44 -21.06
CA GLY A 264 -10.99 -0.58 -22.18
C GLY A 264 -9.76 -1.03 -22.99
N SER A 265 -9.19 -2.20 -22.71
CA SER A 265 -8.00 -2.67 -23.44
C SER A 265 -8.36 -3.36 -24.76
N ILE A 266 -7.44 -3.32 -25.70
CA ILE A 266 -7.54 -4.02 -27.01
C ILE A 266 -6.36 -4.97 -27.11
N ILE A 267 -6.63 -6.25 -27.21
CA ILE A 267 -5.62 -7.31 -27.23
C ILE A 267 -5.70 -8.07 -28.56
N GLU A 268 -4.67 -7.91 -29.38
CA GLU A 268 -4.54 -8.55 -30.70
C GLU A 268 -3.36 -9.55 -30.69
N GLY A 269 -2.36 -9.34 -29.82
CA GLY A 269 -1.16 -10.17 -29.65
C GLY A 269 -1.28 -11.22 -28.55
N GLU A 270 -0.13 -11.71 -28.09
CA GLU A 270 -0.01 -12.70 -27.02
C GLU A 270 0.29 -12.06 -25.66
N VAL A 271 -0.48 -12.45 -24.63
CA VAL A 271 -0.30 -11.96 -23.25
C VAL A 271 -0.29 -13.13 -22.28
N VAL A 272 0.85 -13.32 -21.59
CA VAL A 272 1.05 -14.45 -20.68
C VAL A 272 1.54 -13.94 -19.32
N ASN A 273 0.93 -14.46 -18.25
CA ASN A 273 1.36 -14.22 -16.86
C ASN A 273 1.60 -12.74 -16.54
N SER A 274 0.70 -11.85 -16.98
CA SER A 274 0.87 -10.40 -16.95
C SER A 274 -0.35 -9.69 -16.37
N VAL A 275 -0.14 -8.47 -15.87
CA VAL A 275 -1.21 -7.62 -15.34
C VAL A 275 -1.31 -6.34 -16.17
N LEU A 276 -2.44 -6.15 -16.85
CA LEU A 276 -2.68 -5.00 -17.69
C LEU A 276 -3.72 -4.07 -17.07
N SER A 277 -3.34 -2.81 -16.90
CA SER A 277 -4.24 -1.75 -16.49
C SER A 277 -5.17 -1.35 -17.64
N ARG A 278 -5.94 -0.27 -17.43
CA ARG A 278 -6.98 0.17 -18.38
C ARG A 278 -6.42 0.75 -19.68
N ASN A 279 -7.18 0.56 -20.76
CA ASN A 279 -6.89 1.16 -22.07
C ASN A 279 -5.49 0.81 -22.60
N VAL A 280 -5.01 -0.40 -22.30
CA VAL A 280 -3.77 -0.93 -22.87
C VAL A 280 -4.05 -1.47 -24.26
N ARG A 281 -3.15 -1.22 -25.20
CA ARG A 281 -3.23 -1.80 -26.55
C ARG A 281 -2.03 -2.72 -26.81
N VAL A 282 -2.31 -3.95 -27.19
CA VAL A 282 -1.31 -4.97 -27.55
C VAL A 282 -1.58 -5.37 -29.00
N HIS A 283 -0.72 -4.91 -29.92
CA HIS A 283 -0.91 -5.14 -31.36
C HIS A 283 -0.56 -6.57 -31.77
N GLU A 284 -0.96 -6.93 -33.00
CA GLU A 284 -0.73 -8.23 -33.58
C GLU A 284 0.76 -8.65 -33.57
N ASP A 285 1.01 -9.94 -33.49
CA ASP A 285 2.33 -10.56 -33.50
C ASP A 285 3.24 -10.13 -32.30
N SER A 286 2.75 -9.30 -31.37
CA SER A 286 3.51 -8.89 -30.20
C SER A 286 3.34 -9.89 -29.04
N LEU A 287 4.35 -9.92 -28.13
CA LEU A 287 4.36 -10.74 -26.94
C LEU A 287 4.50 -9.86 -25.69
N VAL A 288 3.61 -10.02 -24.73
CA VAL A 288 3.73 -9.48 -23.38
C VAL A 288 3.77 -10.63 -22.39
N LYS A 289 4.89 -10.80 -21.71
CA LYS A 289 5.08 -11.91 -20.80
C LYS A 289 5.68 -11.42 -19.48
N ASP A 290 5.17 -11.98 -18.35
CA ASP A 290 5.70 -11.67 -17.02
C ASP A 290 5.82 -10.16 -16.76
N SER A 291 4.86 -9.35 -17.19
CA SER A 291 4.99 -7.89 -17.22
C SER A 291 3.79 -7.16 -16.62
N LEU A 292 4.03 -5.93 -16.16
CA LEU A 292 3.02 -5.04 -15.66
C LEU A 292 2.87 -3.83 -16.59
N LEU A 293 1.71 -3.69 -17.23
CA LEU A 293 1.45 -2.57 -18.14
C LEU A 293 0.42 -1.63 -17.54
N PHE A 294 0.80 -0.35 -17.37
CA PHE A 294 -0.12 0.64 -16.82
C PHE A 294 -0.96 1.32 -17.90
N THR A 295 -1.91 2.10 -17.40
CA THR A 295 -2.97 2.72 -18.21
C THR A 295 -2.42 3.39 -19.48
N ARG A 296 -3.02 3.04 -20.63
CA ARG A 296 -2.68 3.55 -21.98
C ARG A 296 -1.28 3.19 -22.47
N ALA A 297 -0.68 2.12 -21.95
CA ALA A 297 0.52 1.59 -22.58
C ALA A 297 0.14 0.98 -23.95
N VAL A 298 1.01 1.16 -24.94
CA VAL A 298 0.83 0.67 -26.31
C VAL A 298 2.04 -0.18 -26.68
N ILE A 299 1.78 -1.42 -27.08
CA ILE A 299 2.80 -2.36 -27.55
C ILE A 299 2.64 -2.50 -29.07
N GLY A 300 3.66 -2.05 -29.80
CA GLY A 300 3.69 -2.08 -31.27
C GLY A 300 3.69 -3.49 -31.83
N LYS A 301 3.37 -3.60 -33.11
CA LYS A 301 3.32 -4.88 -33.83
C LYS A 301 4.67 -5.62 -33.77
N GLY A 302 4.64 -6.90 -33.43
CA GLY A 302 5.84 -7.73 -33.31
C GLY A 302 6.79 -7.41 -32.19
N ALA A 303 6.47 -6.41 -31.32
CA ALA A 303 7.29 -6.07 -30.16
C ALA A 303 7.21 -7.14 -29.06
N GLN A 304 8.28 -7.30 -28.28
CA GLN A 304 8.37 -8.26 -27.19
C GLN A 304 8.67 -7.54 -25.87
N VAL A 305 7.84 -7.78 -24.86
CA VAL A 305 7.98 -7.18 -23.53
C VAL A 305 7.94 -8.30 -22.50
N GLU A 306 9.09 -8.56 -21.87
CA GLU A 306 9.26 -9.61 -20.89
C GLU A 306 9.90 -9.06 -19.60
N TYR A 307 9.34 -9.41 -18.43
CA TYR A 307 9.82 -8.96 -17.12
C TYR A 307 9.99 -7.45 -17.06
N ALA A 308 8.94 -6.71 -17.38
CA ALA A 308 8.96 -5.25 -17.43
C ALA A 308 7.79 -4.61 -16.69
N ILE A 309 8.01 -3.39 -16.23
CA ILE A 309 6.99 -2.49 -15.71
C ILE A 309 6.94 -1.28 -16.64
N LEU A 310 5.89 -1.19 -17.44
CA LEU A 310 5.67 -0.04 -18.32
C LEU A 310 4.69 0.94 -17.66
N ASP A 311 5.16 2.15 -17.32
CA ASP A 311 4.29 3.16 -16.68
C ASP A 311 3.29 3.74 -17.69
N LYS A 312 2.43 4.63 -17.22
CA LYS A 312 1.27 5.16 -17.95
C LYS A 312 1.68 5.84 -19.25
N GLY A 313 1.02 5.44 -20.34
CA GLY A 313 1.21 6.05 -21.64
C GLY A 313 2.57 5.76 -22.29
N VAL A 314 3.24 4.69 -21.88
CA VAL A 314 4.44 4.20 -22.56
C VAL A 314 4.04 3.65 -23.93
N GLU A 315 4.81 4.00 -24.96
CA GLU A 315 4.66 3.50 -26.32
C GLU A 315 5.91 2.72 -26.72
N VAL A 316 5.75 1.42 -27.00
CA VAL A 316 6.82 0.56 -27.53
C VAL A 316 6.67 0.44 -29.04
N ALA A 317 7.69 0.80 -29.78
CA ALA A 317 7.67 0.76 -31.25
C ALA A 317 7.59 -0.67 -31.79
N GLU A 318 7.27 -0.81 -33.07
CA GLU A 318 7.16 -2.10 -33.77
C GLU A 318 8.51 -2.86 -33.72
N GLY A 319 8.45 -4.15 -33.39
CA GLY A 319 9.59 -5.06 -33.36
C GLY A 319 10.59 -4.86 -32.23
N VAL A 320 10.41 -3.85 -31.39
CA VAL A 320 11.30 -3.56 -30.26
C VAL A 320 11.21 -4.64 -29.17
N VAL A 321 12.35 -5.00 -28.57
CA VAL A 321 12.46 -5.98 -27.50
C VAL A 321 12.82 -5.27 -26.18
N ILE A 322 11.97 -5.46 -25.19
CA ILE A 322 12.25 -5.06 -23.80
C ILE A 322 12.31 -6.34 -22.96
N ARG A 323 13.46 -6.61 -22.35
CA ARG A 323 13.66 -7.82 -21.56
C ARG A 323 14.44 -7.58 -20.30
N GLY A 324 13.80 -7.78 -19.14
CA GLY A 324 14.42 -7.85 -17.82
C GLY A 324 14.52 -9.29 -17.30
N THR A 325 14.64 -9.42 -15.98
CA THR A 325 14.58 -10.69 -15.25
C THR A 325 13.53 -10.63 -14.14
N ALA A 326 13.21 -11.77 -13.54
CA ALA A 326 12.25 -11.82 -12.44
C ALA A 326 12.72 -11.03 -11.21
N GLU A 327 14.04 -11.01 -10.98
CA GLU A 327 14.69 -10.31 -9.87
C GLU A 327 14.90 -8.83 -10.17
N HIS A 328 15.08 -8.47 -11.46
CA HIS A 328 15.35 -7.10 -11.91
C HIS A 328 14.48 -6.76 -13.13
N PRO A 329 13.20 -6.46 -12.91
CA PRO A 329 12.32 -6.06 -14.01
C PRO A 329 12.73 -4.70 -14.59
N VAL A 330 12.70 -4.58 -15.91
CA VAL A 330 12.95 -3.29 -16.59
C VAL A 330 11.81 -2.32 -16.27
N VAL A 331 12.14 -1.10 -15.86
CA VAL A 331 11.16 -0.05 -15.61
C VAL A 331 11.25 1.03 -16.69
N VAL A 332 10.14 1.22 -17.43
CA VAL A 332 10.02 2.31 -18.42
C VAL A 332 9.11 3.40 -17.84
N LYS A 333 9.60 4.64 -17.84
CA LYS A 333 8.95 5.78 -17.20
C LYS A 333 7.73 6.27 -17.98
N LYS A 334 6.85 6.97 -17.26
CA LYS A 334 5.60 7.50 -17.79
C LYS A 334 5.80 8.32 -19.07
N GLY A 335 5.02 7.96 -20.13
CA GLY A 335 4.98 8.68 -21.40
C GLY A 335 6.20 8.49 -22.28
N GLU A 336 7.09 7.58 -21.93
CA GLU A 336 8.29 7.30 -22.71
C GLU A 336 7.94 6.55 -24.01
N LYS A 337 8.66 6.89 -25.07
CA LYS A 337 8.60 6.19 -26.36
C LYS A 337 9.85 5.38 -26.55
N VAL A 338 9.70 4.06 -26.52
CA VAL A 338 10.81 3.11 -26.67
C VAL A 338 10.93 2.72 -28.12
N THR A 339 12.02 3.16 -28.76
CA THR A 339 12.29 2.92 -30.20
C THR A 339 13.49 2.00 -30.44
N GLU A 340 14.21 1.62 -29.38
CA GLU A 340 15.36 0.74 -29.38
C GLU A 340 15.22 -0.35 -28.33
N ASP A 341 15.90 -1.47 -28.50
CA ASP A 341 15.85 -2.59 -27.57
C ASP A 341 16.42 -2.22 -26.20
N ILE A 342 15.77 -2.70 -25.13
CA ILE A 342 16.23 -2.59 -23.75
C ILE A 342 16.42 -4.01 -23.20
N LEU A 343 17.67 -4.39 -23.00
CA LEU A 343 18.06 -5.70 -22.48
C LEU A 343 18.81 -5.50 -21.15
N SER A 344 18.37 -6.16 -20.07
CA SER A 344 18.95 -6.04 -18.73
C SER A 344 19.33 -7.43 -18.18
#